data_540685473cb16f70ebcb9e8bf0af2b4e
#
_entry.id   540685473cb16f70ebcb9e8bf0af2b4e
#
_cell.length_a   1.000
_cell.length_b   1.000
_cell.length_c   1.000
_cell.angle_alpha   90.00
_cell.angle_beta   90.00
_cell.angle_gamma   90.00
#
_symmetry.space_group_name_H-M   'P 1'
#
loop_
_entity.id
_entity.type
_entity.pdbx_description
1 polymer ?
#
loop_
_entity_poly.entity_id
_entity_poly.type
_entity_poly.pdbx_seq_one_letter_code
_entity_poly.pdbx_strand_id
1 'polypeptide(L)'
;YAIRQVSDNDGVAHFLNSSLNKGEITKVKNDVISGATKLLYVAPESLTKKGNIDFLKKIKISFFAIDEAHCISEWGHDFRPEYRRLKPIIKSIEDVPIIALTATATPKVQGDIQKNLEMTDATVFKASFNRDNLFYEVKPKKNVQKEIIRFIKTRIGKSGIIYCLSRKKVEEIAQLLQVNSISALPYHAGLDPNTRAKHQDMFLMEECDIIVATIAFGMGIDKPDVRFVIHHDIPKSLESYY
;
A
#
# COMPACT_ATOMS: atom_id res chain seq x y z
N TYR A 1 0.94 5.79 -9.12
CA TYR A 1 -0.31 5.34 -9.78
C TYR A 1 -1.54 6.05 -9.20
N ALA A 2 -1.76 5.98 -7.87
CA ALA A 2 -2.90 6.65 -7.22
C ALA A 2 -3.00 8.17 -7.53
N ILE A 3 -1.88 8.85 -7.69
CA ILE A 3 -1.84 10.28 -8.02
C ILE A 3 -2.39 10.56 -9.43
N ARG A 4 -2.14 9.69 -10.40
CA ARG A 4 -2.66 9.83 -11.77
C ARG A 4 -4.17 9.61 -11.89
N GLN A 5 -4.76 8.88 -10.95
CA GLN A 5 -6.21 8.65 -10.94
C GLN A 5 -7.03 9.84 -10.41
N VAL A 6 -6.38 10.77 -9.70
CA VAL A 6 -7.07 11.94 -9.11
C VAL A 6 -7.42 13.00 -10.16
N SER A 7 -6.59 13.17 -11.20
CA SER A 7 -6.81 14.13 -12.27
C SER A 7 -5.82 13.91 -13.41
N ASP A 8 -6.26 14.19 -14.65
CA ASP A 8 -5.39 14.25 -15.82
C ASP A 8 -4.51 15.52 -15.82
N ASN A 9 -4.75 16.46 -14.91
CA ASN A 9 -3.95 17.66 -14.77
C ASN A 9 -2.73 17.42 -13.88
N ASP A 10 -1.56 17.69 -14.40
CA ASP A 10 -0.32 17.70 -13.62
C ASP A 10 -0.40 18.71 -12.46
N GLY A 11 0.01 18.27 -11.27
CA GLY A 11 0.10 19.14 -10.09
C GLY A 11 -1.09 19.11 -9.14
N VAL A 12 -2.24 18.51 -9.51
CA VAL A 12 -3.41 18.40 -8.61
C VAL A 12 -3.10 17.52 -7.40
N ALA A 13 -2.27 16.49 -7.56
CA ALA A 13 -1.79 15.66 -6.47
C ALA A 13 -0.26 15.54 -6.52
N HIS A 14 0.38 15.76 -5.38
CA HIS A 14 1.82 15.61 -5.21
C HIS A 14 2.15 14.75 -4.00
N PHE A 15 3.40 14.28 -3.96
CA PHE A 15 3.97 13.66 -2.77
C PHE A 15 5.22 14.42 -2.31
N LEU A 16 5.51 14.34 -1.02
CA LEU A 16 6.69 14.91 -0.39
C LEU A 16 7.39 13.85 0.45
N ASN A 17 8.47 13.29 -0.08
CA ASN A 17 9.26 12.27 0.59
C ASN A 17 10.77 12.47 0.33
N SER A 18 11.61 11.53 0.78
CA SER A 18 13.07 11.60 0.66
C SER A 18 13.61 11.26 -0.72
N SER A 19 12.78 10.78 -1.66
CA SER A 19 13.22 10.43 -3.01
C SER A 19 13.30 11.65 -3.94
N LEU A 20 12.64 12.76 -3.58
CA LEU A 20 12.63 13.97 -4.39
C LEU A 20 13.93 14.75 -4.28
N ASN A 21 14.43 15.26 -5.41
CA ASN A 21 15.53 16.19 -5.43
C ASN A 21 15.05 17.63 -5.06
N LYS A 22 16.02 18.56 -4.87
CA LYS A 22 15.71 19.94 -4.42
C LYS A 22 14.79 20.69 -5.39
N GLY A 23 14.98 20.51 -6.69
CA GLY A 23 14.14 21.18 -7.73
C GLY A 23 12.69 20.69 -7.67
N GLU A 24 12.49 19.38 -7.58
CA GLU A 24 11.19 18.76 -7.44
C GLU A 24 10.47 19.21 -6.17
N ILE A 25 11.17 19.24 -5.03
CA ILE A 25 10.63 19.76 -3.76
C ILE A 25 10.16 21.21 -3.92
N THR A 26 10.94 22.05 -4.62
CA THR A 26 10.60 23.45 -4.85
C THR A 26 9.35 23.57 -5.73
N LYS A 27 9.26 22.77 -6.80
CA LYS A 27 8.07 22.72 -7.66
C LYS A 27 6.83 22.33 -6.86
N VAL A 28 6.88 21.22 -6.13
CA VAL A 28 5.78 20.76 -5.27
C VAL A 28 5.31 21.87 -4.31
N LYS A 29 6.25 22.54 -3.63
CA LYS A 29 5.90 23.60 -2.69
C LYS A 29 5.24 24.80 -3.38
N ASN A 30 5.69 25.18 -4.57
CA ASN A 30 5.09 26.27 -5.35
C ASN A 30 3.68 25.91 -5.80
N ASP A 31 3.45 24.71 -6.30
CA ASP A 31 2.14 24.23 -6.74
C ASP A 31 1.14 24.14 -5.56
N VAL A 32 1.61 23.77 -4.38
CA VAL A 32 0.80 23.79 -3.15
C VAL A 32 0.46 25.21 -2.73
N ILE A 33 1.42 26.15 -2.74
CA ILE A 33 1.21 27.56 -2.36
C ILE A 33 0.25 28.23 -3.33
N SER A 34 0.35 27.96 -4.63
CA SER A 34 -0.55 28.50 -5.66
C SER A 34 -1.97 27.94 -5.57
N GLY A 35 -2.18 26.87 -4.79
CA GLY A 35 -3.46 26.17 -4.69
C GLY A 35 -3.77 25.26 -5.88
N ALA A 36 -2.83 25.04 -6.79
CA ALA A 36 -2.96 24.04 -7.86
C ALA A 36 -3.06 22.62 -7.26
N THR A 37 -2.23 22.32 -6.24
CA THR A 37 -2.27 21.05 -5.54
C THR A 37 -3.44 20.99 -4.57
N LYS A 38 -4.27 19.93 -4.70
CA LYS A 38 -5.42 19.64 -3.83
C LYS A 38 -5.14 18.50 -2.86
N LEU A 39 -4.26 17.58 -3.25
CA LEU A 39 -3.84 16.44 -2.42
C LEU A 39 -2.31 16.44 -2.30
N LEU A 40 -1.82 16.46 -1.07
CA LEU A 40 -0.40 16.35 -0.77
C LEU A 40 -0.15 15.11 0.11
N TYR A 41 0.50 14.11 -0.46
CA TYR A 41 0.94 12.92 0.27
C TYR A 41 2.27 13.19 0.96
N VAL A 42 2.34 12.99 2.25
CA VAL A 42 3.55 13.24 3.05
C VAL A 42 3.88 12.00 3.87
N ALA A 43 5.09 11.48 3.73
CA ALA A 43 5.56 10.41 4.60
C ALA A 43 5.71 10.91 6.04
N PRO A 44 5.32 10.10 7.07
CA PRO A 44 5.39 10.50 8.49
C PRO A 44 6.78 11.02 8.88
N GLU A 45 7.84 10.37 8.40
CA GLU A 45 9.24 10.76 8.65
C GLU A 45 9.56 12.15 8.05
N SER A 46 8.91 12.50 6.96
CA SER A 46 9.06 13.83 6.33
C SER A 46 8.33 14.91 7.10
N LEU A 47 7.21 14.59 7.76
CA LEU A 47 6.48 15.52 8.63
C LEU A 47 7.28 15.92 9.87
N THR A 48 8.20 15.09 10.35
CA THR A 48 9.03 15.43 11.51
C THR A 48 10.07 16.52 11.22
N LYS A 49 10.33 16.83 9.94
CA LYS A 49 11.33 17.84 9.55
C LYS A 49 10.77 19.26 9.73
N LYS A 50 11.45 20.09 10.52
CA LYS A 50 11.04 21.47 10.83
C LYS A 50 10.67 22.28 9.57
N GLY A 51 11.48 22.21 8.52
CA GLY A 51 11.21 22.94 7.27
C GLY A 51 9.92 22.52 6.55
N ASN A 52 9.44 21.31 6.74
CA ASN A 52 8.15 20.87 6.19
C ASN A 52 6.99 21.32 7.09
N ILE A 53 7.16 21.29 8.41
CA ILE A 53 6.18 21.86 9.35
C ILE A 53 6.00 23.35 9.09
N ASP A 54 7.10 24.10 9.00
CA ASP A 54 7.08 25.55 8.74
C ASP A 54 6.45 25.90 7.37
N PHE A 55 6.60 25.00 6.40
CA PHE A 55 5.93 25.14 5.09
C PHE A 55 4.42 24.90 5.22
N LEU A 56 4.01 23.82 5.88
CA LEU A 56 2.59 23.47 6.04
C LEU A 56 1.82 24.50 6.84
N LYS A 57 2.46 25.22 7.79
CA LYS A 57 1.85 26.35 8.50
C LYS A 57 1.50 27.57 7.63
N LYS A 58 2.04 27.63 6.43
CA LYS A 58 1.83 28.78 5.52
C LYS A 58 0.71 28.56 4.50
N ILE A 59 0.08 27.39 4.52
CA ILE A 59 -0.96 27.02 3.56
C ILE A 59 -2.26 26.67 4.31
N LYS A 60 -3.39 26.85 3.63
CA LYS A 60 -4.68 26.43 4.19
C LYS A 60 -4.88 24.95 3.98
N ILE A 61 -5.05 24.21 5.08
CA ILE A 61 -5.31 22.78 5.07
C ILE A 61 -6.79 22.56 5.46
N SER A 62 -7.51 21.75 4.70
CA SER A 62 -8.91 21.43 4.98
C SER A 62 -9.06 20.31 6.01
N PHE A 63 -8.21 19.29 5.94
CA PHE A 63 -8.18 18.17 6.88
C PHE A 63 -6.89 17.37 6.70
N PHE A 64 -6.58 16.54 7.67
CA PHE A 64 -5.53 15.51 7.57
C PHE A 64 -6.15 14.13 7.44
N ALA A 65 -5.69 13.35 6.45
CA ALA A 65 -5.99 11.93 6.33
C ALA A 65 -4.76 11.13 6.74
N ILE A 66 -4.90 10.30 7.78
CA ILE A 66 -3.85 9.39 8.26
C ILE A 66 -4.17 8.00 7.74
N ASP A 67 -3.48 7.60 6.70
CA ASP A 67 -3.57 6.25 6.15
C ASP A 67 -2.72 5.28 6.96
N GLU A 68 -3.06 3.99 6.92
CA GLU A 68 -2.42 2.93 7.72
C GLU A 68 -2.33 3.29 9.22
N ALA A 69 -3.42 3.89 9.75
CA ALA A 69 -3.43 4.40 11.12
C ALA A 69 -3.12 3.32 12.18
N HIS A 70 -3.26 2.02 11.84
CA HIS A 70 -2.86 0.92 12.71
C HIS A 70 -1.37 0.95 13.10
N CYS A 71 -0.52 1.60 12.28
CA CYS A 71 0.91 1.79 12.57
C CYS A 71 1.18 2.60 13.86
N ILE A 72 0.17 3.27 14.42
CA ILE A 72 0.28 4.02 15.68
C ILE A 72 0.35 3.10 16.91
N SER A 73 -0.17 1.87 16.78
CA SER A 73 -0.33 0.91 17.86
C SER A 73 0.81 -0.11 17.89
N GLU A 74 1.38 -0.35 19.06
CA GLU A 74 2.34 -1.44 19.28
C GLU A 74 1.70 -2.82 19.13
N TRP A 75 0.38 -2.87 19.17
CA TRP A 75 -0.41 -4.09 18.96
C TRP A 75 -0.79 -4.29 17.49
N GLY A 76 -0.46 -3.32 16.62
CA GLY A 76 -0.60 -3.44 15.18
C GLY A 76 0.52 -4.31 14.58
N HIS A 77 0.29 -4.84 13.40
CA HIS A 77 1.27 -5.70 12.72
C HIS A 77 2.47 -4.95 12.13
N ASP A 78 2.39 -3.63 12.00
CA ASP A 78 3.44 -2.73 11.46
C ASP A 78 3.55 -1.46 12.29
N PHE A 79 4.02 -1.61 13.53
CA PHE A 79 4.21 -0.45 14.41
C PHE A 79 5.32 0.49 13.89
N ARG A 80 4.99 1.79 13.80
CA ARG A 80 5.94 2.85 13.39
C ARG A 80 5.90 3.99 14.41
N PRO A 81 7.00 4.22 15.15
CA PRO A 81 7.06 5.25 16.19
C PRO A 81 6.72 6.66 15.68
N GLU A 82 7.00 6.95 14.41
CA GLU A 82 6.70 8.22 13.76
C GLU A 82 5.20 8.57 13.79
N TYR A 83 4.33 7.55 13.69
CA TYR A 83 2.88 7.75 13.74
C TYR A 83 2.40 8.31 15.09
N ARG A 84 3.05 7.99 16.21
CA ARG A 84 2.73 8.57 17.52
C ARG A 84 3.05 10.04 17.62
N ARG A 85 3.90 10.54 16.75
CA ARG A 85 4.28 11.97 16.70
C ARG A 85 3.33 12.79 15.82
N LEU A 86 2.43 12.17 15.06
CA LEU A 86 1.56 12.87 14.11
C LEU A 86 0.62 13.84 14.81
N LYS A 87 -0.06 13.43 15.88
CA LYS A 87 -1.04 14.31 16.56
C LYS A 87 -0.44 15.64 17.05
N PRO A 88 0.65 15.67 17.85
CA PRO A 88 1.26 16.93 18.24
C PRO A 88 1.77 17.76 17.08
N ILE A 89 2.27 17.13 16.01
CA ILE A 89 2.72 17.82 14.79
C ILE A 89 1.52 18.48 14.11
N ILE A 90 0.44 17.73 13.84
CA ILE A 90 -0.78 18.25 13.20
C ILE A 90 -1.33 19.43 14.00
N LYS A 91 -1.49 19.27 15.31
CA LYS A 91 -1.97 20.35 16.21
C LYS A 91 -1.07 21.58 16.18
N SER A 92 0.23 21.41 15.94
CA SER A 92 1.17 22.54 15.80
C SER A 92 1.06 23.26 14.46
N ILE A 93 0.50 22.62 13.44
CA ILE A 93 0.32 23.18 12.09
C ILE A 93 -1.01 23.95 12.07
N GLU A 94 -2.12 23.25 12.26
CA GLU A 94 -3.46 23.80 12.24
C GLU A 94 -4.44 22.85 12.96
N ASP A 95 -5.45 23.41 13.63
CA ASP A 95 -6.50 22.61 14.26
C ASP A 95 -7.64 22.36 13.27
N VAL A 96 -7.50 21.30 12.51
CA VAL A 96 -8.45 20.89 11.46
C VAL A 96 -8.88 19.44 11.66
N PRO A 97 -9.99 19.02 11.04
CA PRO A 97 -10.46 17.64 11.13
C PRO A 97 -9.39 16.61 10.75
N ILE A 98 -9.41 15.48 11.45
CA ILE A 98 -8.55 14.34 11.15
C ILE A 98 -9.42 13.15 10.75
N ILE A 99 -9.05 12.47 9.68
CA ILE A 99 -9.60 11.18 9.26
C ILE A 99 -8.52 10.12 9.44
N ALA A 100 -8.78 9.08 10.21
CA ALA A 100 -7.88 7.94 10.36
C ALA A 100 -8.42 6.73 9.62
N LEU A 101 -7.62 6.15 8.74
CA LEU A 101 -7.99 5.06 7.85
C LEU A 101 -7.10 3.84 8.12
N THR A 102 -7.69 2.65 8.14
CA THR A 102 -6.94 1.39 8.20
C THR A 102 -7.79 0.23 7.71
N ALA A 103 -7.20 -0.69 7.00
CA ALA A 103 -7.86 -1.92 6.58
C ALA A 103 -7.91 -2.96 7.72
N THR A 104 -6.96 -2.92 8.66
CA THR A 104 -6.75 -3.96 9.68
C THR A 104 -6.63 -3.34 11.07
N ALA A 105 -7.72 -3.33 11.83
CA ALA A 105 -7.66 -2.86 13.20
C ALA A 105 -8.56 -3.71 14.10
N THR A 106 -7.94 -4.46 15.03
CA THR A 106 -8.66 -5.09 16.13
C THR A 106 -9.26 -4.04 17.07
N PRO A 107 -10.23 -4.37 17.93
CA PRO A 107 -10.77 -3.42 18.89
C PRO A 107 -9.71 -2.72 19.74
N LYS A 108 -8.64 -3.42 20.11
CA LYS A 108 -7.51 -2.88 20.86
C LYS A 108 -6.73 -1.84 20.06
N VAL A 109 -6.45 -2.14 18.79
CA VAL A 109 -5.77 -1.21 17.86
C VAL A 109 -6.64 0.01 17.60
N GLN A 110 -7.96 -0.16 17.42
CA GLN A 110 -8.91 0.96 17.28
C GLN A 110 -8.86 1.90 18.47
N GLY A 111 -8.89 1.37 19.71
CA GLY A 111 -8.76 2.16 20.92
C GLY A 111 -7.45 2.93 21.01
N ASP A 112 -6.34 2.29 20.57
CA ASP A 112 -5.04 2.96 20.53
C ASP A 112 -5.00 4.10 19.49
N ILE A 113 -5.59 3.90 18.31
CA ILE A 113 -5.71 4.94 17.28
C ILE A 113 -6.47 6.14 17.85
N GLN A 114 -7.67 5.91 18.40
CA GLN A 114 -8.49 6.97 18.97
C GLN A 114 -7.78 7.73 20.09
N LYS A 115 -7.12 7.00 21.00
CA LYS A 115 -6.37 7.60 22.11
C LYS A 115 -5.19 8.43 21.65
N ASN A 116 -4.33 7.88 20.77
CA ASN A 116 -3.11 8.56 20.34
C ASN A 116 -3.38 9.75 19.40
N LEU A 117 -4.49 9.72 18.66
CA LEU A 117 -4.91 10.83 17.80
C LEU A 117 -5.88 11.81 18.52
N GLU A 118 -6.19 11.58 19.81
CA GLU A 118 -7.17 12.39 20.58
C GLU A 118 -8.53 12.46 19.85
N MET A 119 -9.02 11.30 19.40
CA MET A 119 -10.25 11.14 18.61
C MET A 119 -11.25 10.22 19.33
N THR A 120 -11.34 10.29 20.65
CA THR A 120 -12.20 9.39 21.47
C THR A 120 -13.69 9.51 21.15
N ASP A 121 -14.12 10.71 20.72
CA ASP A 121 -15.52 11.00 20.38
C ASP A 121 -15.78 10.95 18.86
N ALA A 122 -14.79 10.48 18.07
CA ALA A 122 -14.94 10.39 16.63
C ALA A 122 -15.93 9.30 16.21
N THR A 123 -16.69 9.56 15.17
CA THR A 123 -17.55 8.56 14.54
C THR A 123 -16.69 7.46 13.92
N VAL A 124 -16.96 6.21 14.28
CA VAL A 124 -16.25 5.05 13.77
C VAL A 124 -17.10 4.34 12.73
N PHE A 125 -16.59 4.21 11.52
CA PHE A 125 -17.18 3.41 10.45
C PHE A 125 -16.40 2.09 10.36
N LYS A 126 -17.11 0.98 10.49
CA LYS A 126 -16.50 -0.35 10.46
C LYS A 126 -17.24 -1.24 9.48
N ALA A 127 -16.51 -1.76 8.49
CA ALA A 127 -16.99 -2.81 7.61
C ALA A 127 -16.66 -4.21 8.17
N SER A 128 -17.38 -5.22 7.72
CA SER A 128 -17.03 -6.61 8.00
C SER A 128 -15.74 -7.00 7.26
N PHE A 129 -14.89 -7.80 7.89
CA PHE A 129 -13.76 -8.46 7.22
C PHE A 129 -14.22 -9.59 6.28
N ASN A 130 -15.43 -10.13 6.52
CA ASN A 130 -15.99 -11.14 5.63
C ASN A 130 -16.46 -10.48 4.33
N ARG A 131 -15.96 -10.96 3.22
CA ARG A 131 -16.33 -10.54 1.88
C ARG A 131 -16.95 -11.72 1.15
N ASP A 132 -18.24 -11.68 0.90
CA ASP A 132 -19.03 -12.79 0.34
C ASP A 132 -18.58 -13.22 -1.06
N ASN A 133 -17.82 -12.35 -1.75
CA ASN A 133 -17.26 -12.63 -3.06
C ASN A 133 -15.87 -13.31 -3.01
N LEU A 134 -15.31 -13.58 -1.81
CA LEU A 134 -14.03 -14.25 -1.66
C LEU A 134 -14.22 -15.66 -1.14
N PHE A 135 -13.61 -16.60 -1.83
CA PHE A 135 -13.52 -18.00 -1.41
C PHE A 135 -12.11 -18.30 -0.90
N TYR A 136 -12.03 -18.81 0.32
CA TYR A 136 -10.77 -19.20 0.96
C TYR A 136 -10.61 -20.71 0.96
N GLU A 137 -9.47 -21.19 0.48
CA GLU A 137 -9.15 -22.61 0.44
C GLU A 137 -7.73 -22.86 0.99
N VAL A 138 -7.59 -23.83 1.87
CA VAL A 138 -6.32 -24.28 2.38
C VAL A 138 -6.07 -25.72 1.90
N LYS A 139 -4.92 -25.94 1.25
CA LYS A 139 -4.53 -27.25 0.71
C LYS A 139 -3.27 -27.79 1.39
N PRO A 140 -3.15 -29.11 1.58
CA PRO A 140 -1.89 -29.71 1.99
C PRO A 140 -0.77 -29.40 1.00
N LYS A 141 0.42 -29.08 1.51
CA LYS A 141 1.58 -28.70 0.68
C LYS A 141 2.22 -29.92 0.04
N LYS A 142 1.53 -30.54 -0.94
CA LYS A 142 1.99 -31.70 -1.70
C LYS A 142 2.03 -31.33 -3.19
N ASN A 143 3.13 -31.68 -3.89
CA ASN A 143 3.30 -31.43 -5.34
C ASN A 143 2.97 -29.97 -5.73
N VAL A 144 3.36 -29.01 -4.91
CA VAL A 144 2.94 -27.60 -4.98
C VAL A 144 3.08 -27.00 -6.37
N GLN A 145 4.21 -27.23 -7.06
CA GLN A 145 4.47 -26.70 -8.39
C GLN A 145 3.43 -27.21 -9.41
N LYS A 146 3.14 -28.52 -9.39
CA LYS A 146 2.12 -29.10 -10.30
C LYS A 146 0.72 -28.57 -9.98
N GLU A 147 0.40 -28.41 -8.71
CA GLU A 147 -0.91 -27.89 -8.28
C GLU A 147 -1.09 -26.43 -8.70
N ILE A 148 -0.07 -25.58 -8.54
CA ILE A 148 -0.11 -24.18 -8.99
C ILE A 148 -0.33 -24.12 -10.49
N ILE A 149 0.47 -24.87 -11.29
CA ILE A 149 0.32 -24.88 -12.75
C ILE A 149 -1.08 -25.36 -13.14
N ARG A 150 -1.57 -26.45 -12.54
CA ARG A 150 -2.92 -26.99 -12.81
C ARG A 150 -4.00 -25.95 -12.49
N PHE A 151 -3.91 -25.31 -11.34
CA PHE A 151 -4.86 -24.27 -10.89
C PHE A 151 -4.91 -23.09 -11.88
N ILE A 152 -3.76 -22.59 -12.32
CA ILE A 152 -3.67 -21.47 -13.25
C ILE A 152 -4.17 -21.87 -14.64
N LYS A 153 -3.82 -23.06 -15.13
CA LYS A 153 -4.28 -23.54 -16.43
C LYS A 153 -5.80 -23.68 -16.55
N THR A 154 -6.52 -23.83 -15.44
CA THR A 154 -8.00 -23.75 -15.44
C THR A 154 -8.54 -22.33 -15.44
N ARG A 155 -7.65 -21.30 -15.39
CA ARG A 155 -7.98 -19.87 -15.27
C ARG A 155 -7.19 -19.01 -16.23
N ILE A 156 -6.95 -19.52 -17.45
CA ILE A 156 -6.21 -18.81 -18.51
C ILE A 156 -6.85 -17.44 -18.77
N GLY A 157 -6.03 -16.40 -18.93
CA GLY A 157 -6.48 -15.02 -19.12
C GLY A 157 -7.10 -14.38 -17.89
N LYS A 158 -6.85 -14.93 -16.70
CA LYS A 158 -7.26 -14.31 -15.43
C LYS A 158 -6.05 -13.81 -14.66
N SER A 159 -6.11 -12.57 -14.25
CA SER A 159 -5.06 -11.95 -13.43
C SER A 159 -4.99 -12.57 -12.03
N GLY A 160 -3.78 -12.86 -11.58
CA GLY A 160 -3.53 -13.45 -10.28
C GLY A 160 -2.21 -13.05 -9.64
N ILE A 161 -2.12 -13.22 -8.33
CA ILE A 161 -0.92 -12.94 -7.56
C ILE A 161 -0.50 -14.20 -6.81
N ILE A 162 0.80 -14.48 -6.79
CA ILE A 162 1.38 -15.61 -6.03
C ILE A 162 2.38 -15.04 -5.01
N TYR A 163 2.09 -15.16 -3.74
CA TYR A 163 2.97 -14.71 -2.67
C TYR A 163 3.92 -15.81 -2.21
N CYS A 164 5.22 -15.48 -2.15
CA CYS A 164 6.29 -16.33 -1.62
C CYS A 164 7.07 -15.59 -0.52
N LEU A 165 7.63 -16.33 0.45
CA LEU A 165 8.41 -15.73 1.53
C LEU A 165 9.79 -15.24 1.11
N SER A 166 10.42 -15.84 0.10
CA SER A 166 11.78 -15.49 -0.30
C SER A 166 11.87 -15.03 -1.75
N ARG A 167 12.82 -14.12 -2.03
CA ARG A 167 13.13 -13.64 -3.37
C ARG A 167 13.47 -14.79 -4.32
N LYS A 168 14.32 -15.74 -3.85
CA LYS A 168 14.69 -16.91 -4.61
C LYS A 168 13.46 -17.73 -5.04
N LYS A 169 12.49 -17.94 -4.13
CA LYS A 169 11.27 -18.68 -4.44
C LYS A 169 10.38 -17.92 -5.43
N VAL A 170 10.33 -16.61 -5.36
CA VAL A 170 9.64 -15.76 -6.34
C VAL A 170 10.20 -16.00 -7.75
N GLU A 171 11.52 -15.95 -7.91
CA GLU A 171 12.20 -16.19 -9.19
C GLU A 171 11.96 -17.61 -9.71
N GLU A 172 12.12 -18.64 -8.86
CA GLU A 172 11.89 -20.04 -9.20
C GLU A 172 10.47 -20.30 -9.71
N ILE A 173 9.46 -19.75 -9.03
CA ILE A 173 8.06 -19.95 -9.40
C ILE A 173 7.73 -19.15 -10.67
N ALA A 174 8.21 -17.90 -10.81
CA ALA A 174 8.01 -17.13 -12.03
C ALA A 174 8.59 -17.86 -13.25
N GLN A 175 9.83 -18.33 -13.16
CA GLN A 175 10.47 -19.11 -14.21
C GLN A 175 9.71 -20.42 -14.52
N LEU A 176 9.27 -21.13 -13.48
CA LEU A 176 8.46 -22.34 -13.65
C LEU A 176 7.19 -22.07 -14.45
N LEU A 177 6.51 -20.97 -14.19
CA LEU A 177 5.29 -20.59 -14.92
C LEU A 177 5.61 -20.25 -16.37
N GLN A 178 6.67 -19.48 -16.62
CA GLN A 178 7.11 -19.08 -17.97
C GLN A 178 7.44 -20.29 -18.84
N VAL A 179 8.18 -21.29 -18.32
CA VAL A 179 8.50 -22.51 -19.07
C VAL A 179 7.27 -23.40 -19.33
N ASN A 180 6.17 -23.15 -18.63
CA ASN A 180 4.87 -23.79 -18.86
C ASN A 180 3.92 -22.92 -19.69
N SER A 181 4.45 -21.92 -20.40
CA SER A 181 3.71 -20.98 -21.27
C SER A 181 2.63 -20.16 -20.52
N ILE A 182 2.91 -19.82 -19.27
CA ILE A 182 2.06 -18.94 -18.45
C ILE A 182 2.78 -17.59 -18.33
N SER A 183 2.09 -16.49 -18.71
CA SER A 183 2.62 -15.13 -18.59
C SER A 183 2.75 -14.75 -17.11
N ALA A 184 3.98 -14.73 -16.61
CA ALA A 184 4.28 -14.46 -15.20
C ALA A 184 5.56 -13.65 -15.04
N LEU A 185 5.56 -12.68 -14.11
CA LEU A 185 6.71 -11.85 -13.81
C LEU A 185 7.04 -11.87 -12.31
N PRO A 186 8.33 -11.87 -11.93
CA PRO A 186 8.75 -11.76 -10.55
C PRO A 186 8.65 -10.31 -10.04
N TYR A 187 8.33 -10.14 -8.75
CA TYR A 187 8.34 -8.83 -8.09
C TYR A 187 8.84 -8.93 -6.64
N HIS A 188 9.97 -8.31 -6.35
CA HIS A 188 10.53 -8.24 -5.00
C HIS A 188 11.51 -7.08 -4.85
N ALA A 189 11.82 -6.68 -3.62
CA ALA A 189 12.69 -5.54 -3.32
C ALA A 189 14.15 -5.71 -3.78
N GLY A 190 14.57 -6.91 -4.22
CA GLY A 190 15.90 -7.16 -4.78
C GLY A 190 16.02 -6.85 -6.27
N LEU A 191 14.92 -6.65 -6.99
CA LEU A 191 14.94 -6.16 -8.36
C LEU A 191 15.37 -4.70 -8.39
N ASP A 192 16.01 -4.28 -9.48
CA ASP A 192 16.28 -2.86 -9.68
C ASP A 192 14.96 -2.07 -9.79
N PRO A 193 14.95 -0.78 -9.40
CA PRO A 193 13.72 0.01 -9.36
C PRO A 193 12.99 0.12 -10.71
N ASN A 194 13.72 0.19 -11.83
CA ASN A 194 13.11 0.33 -13.16
C ASN A 194 12.44 -0.97 -13.60
N THR A 195 13.11 -2.12 -13.42
CA THR A 195 12.54 -3.45 -13.68
C THR A 195 11.31 -3.68 -12.83
N ARG A 196 11.36 -3.30 -11.55
CA ARG A 196 10.23 -3.44 -10.63
C ARG A 196 9.03 -2.59 -11.07
N ALA A 197 9.25 -1.33 -11.44
CA ALA A 197 8.21 -0.46 -11.96
C ALA A 197 7.63 -1.03 -13.27
N LYS A 198 8.48 -1.47 -14.19
CA LYS A 198 8.04 -2.08 -15.45
C LYS A 198 7.18 -3.33 -15.25
N HIS A 199 7.59 -4.24 -14.36
CA HIS A 199 6.80 -5.46 -14.08
C HIS A 199 5.44 -5.11 -13.47
N GLN A 200 5.37 -4.10 -12.61
CA GLN A 200 4.12 -3.60 -12.06
C GLN A 200 3.24 -3.00 -13.14
N ASP A 201 3.78 -2.15 -14.00
CA ASP A 201 3.02 -1.52 -15.09
C ASP A 201 2.49 -2.58 -16.07
N MET A 202 3.30 -3.56 -16.46
CA MET A 202 2.87 -4.67 -17.32
C MET A 202 1.71 -5.46 -16.71
N PHE A 203 1.72 -5.70 -15.39
CA PHE A 203 0.62 -6.37 -14.73
C PHE A 203 -0.64 -5.49 -14.67
N LEU A 204 -0.50 -4.20 -14.40
CA LEU A 204 -1.62 -3.27 -14.36
C LEU A 204 -2.27 -3.05 -15.74
N MET A 205 -1.46 -3.06 -16.81
CA MET A 205 -1.90 -2.87 -18.19
C MET A 205 -2.31 -4.20 -18.89
N GLU A 206 -2.43 -5.29 -18.11
CA GLU A 206 -2.84 -6.61 -18.63
C GLU A 206 -1.89 -7.24 -19.65
N GLU A 207 -0.64 -6.77 -19.72
CA GLU A 207 0.42 -7.37 -20.51
C GLU A 207 1.03 -8.63 -19.86
N CYS A 208 0.72 -8.83 -18.57
CA CYS A 208 1.12 -10.01 -17.80
C CYS A 208 -0.05 -10.46 -16.91
N ASP A 209 -0.35 -11.76 -16.94
CA ASP A 209 -1.46 -12.34 -16.18
C ASP A 209 -1.12 -12.54 -14.69
N ILE A 210 0.12 -12.91 -14.39
CA ILE A 210 0.53 -13.38 -13.06
C ILE A 210 1.72 -12.55 -12.53
N ILE A 211 1.57 -12.03 -11.33
CA ILE A 211 2.72 -11.55 -10.55
C ILE A 211 3.08 -12.59 -9.49
N VAL A 212 4.34 -12.99 -9.46
CA VAL A 212 4.90 -13.79 -8.36
C VAL A 212 5.72 -12.85 -7.48
N ALA A 213 5.34 -12.70 -6.22
CA ALA A 213 5.87 -11.62 -5.39
C ALA A 213 6.21 -12.03 -3.96
N THR A 214 7.05 -11.24 -3.31
CA THR A 214 7.08 -11.16 -1.85
C THR A 214 6.02 -10.15 -1.37
N ILE A 215 5.87 -9.98 -0.05
CA ILE A 215 4.98 -8.96 0.57
C ILE A 215 5.26 -7.52 0.10
N ALA A 216 6.36 -7.30 -0.63
CA ALA A 216 6.68 -6.00 -1.22
C ALA A 216 5.70 -5.58 -2.34
N PHE A 217 4.89 -6.51 -2.86
CA PHE A 217 3.83 -6.25 -3.82
C PHE A 217 2.48 -6.30 -3.11
N GLY A 218 1.63 -5.34 -3.31
CA GLY A 218 0.26 -5.35 -2.76
C GLY A 218 -0.17 -4.00 -2.19
N MET A 219 0.63 -3.38 -1.31
CA MET A 219 0.28 -2.06 -0.79
C MET A 219 0.24 -1.01 -1.92
N GLY A 220 -0.93 -0.40 -2.11
CA GLY A 220 -1.13 0.62 -3.14
C GLY A 220 -1.28 0.09 -4.58
N ILE A 221 -1.45 -1.20 -4.78
CA ILE A 221 -1.77 -1.78 -6.09
C ILE A 221 -3.29 -1.78 -6.27
N ASP A 222 -3.77 -0.93 -7.16
CA ASP A 222 -5.18 -0.87 -7.54
C ASP A 222 -5.38 -1.55 -8.90
N LYS A 223 -5.70 -2.85 -8.85
CA LYS A 223 -6.06 -3.66 -10.01
C LYS A 223 -7.38 -4.40 -9.72
N PRO A 224 -8.48 -3.95 -10.32
CA PRO A 224 -9.83 -4.41 -9.96
C PRO A 224 -10.15 -5.83 -10.43
N ASP A 225 -9.35 -6.40 -11.32
CA ASP A 225 -9.62 -7.68 -11.98
C ASP A 225 -8.73 -8.83 -11.48
N VAL A 226 -8.05 -8.71 -10.34
CA VAL A 226 -7.36 -9.83 -9.69
C VAL A 226 -8.40 -10.88 -9.29
N ARG A 227 -8.32 -12.08 -9.88
CA ARG A 227 -9.30 -13.16 -9.70
C ARG A 227 -8.86 -14.22 -8.71
N PHE A 228 -7.58 -14.31 -8.40
CA PHE A 228 -7.08 -15.22 -7.39
C PHE A 228 -5.77 -14.73 -6.77
N VAL A 229 -5.58 -15.12 -5.54
CA VAL A 229 -4.32 -14.96 -4.81
C VAL A 229 -3.90 -16.32 -4.28
N ILE A 230 -2.65 -16.70 -4.53
CA ILE A 230 -2.07 -17.94 -4.02
C ILE A 230 -0.99 -17.57 -3.01
N HIS A 231 -1.15 -18.01 -1.78
CA HIS A 231 -0.08 -17.99 -0.80
C HIS A 231 0.71 -19.30 -0.90
N HIS A 232 1.88 -19.25 -1.54
CA HIS A 232 2.79 -20.40 -1.60
C HIS A 232 3.22 -20.81 -0.18
N ASP A 233 3.39 -19.84 0.69
CA ASP A 233 3.69 -20.01 2.10
C ASP A 233 2.63 -19.30 2.93
N ILE A 234 2.15 -19.93 4.00
CA ILE A 234 1.14 -19.36 4.88
C ILE A 234 1.72 -18.14 5.61
N PRO A 235 1.03 -16.99 5.62
CA PRO A 235 1.41 -15.83 6.41
C PRO A 235 1.53 -16.15 7.90
N LYS A 236 2.31 -15.33 8.62
CA LYS A 236 2.62 -15.58 10.04
C LYS A 236 1.42 -15.37 10.97
N SER A 237 0.49 -14.53 10.59
CA SER A 237 -0.71 -14.22 11.35
C SER A 237 -1.88 -13.93 10.41
N LEU A 238 -3.09 -13.90 10.97
CA LEU A 238 -4.31 -13.60 10.23
C LEU A 238 -4.30 -12.14 9.75
N GLU A 239 -3.78 -11.21 10.56
CA GLU A 239 -3.63 -9.81 10.21
C GLU A 239 -2.68 -9.59 9.03
N SER A 240 -1.62 -10.41 8.94
CA SER A 240 -0.68 -10.40 7.80
C SER A 240 -1.26 -11.06 6.54
N TYR A 241 -2.39 -11.78 6.67
CA TYR A 241 -3.10 -12.41 5.55
C TYR A 241 -4.09 -11.46 4.89
N TYR A 242 -4.74 -10.62 5.69
CA TYR A 242 -5.67 -9.58 5.25
C TYR A 242 -4.94 -8.29 4.87
#